data_3e5edadee2b5ba8ecbc95e884ff1dc94
#
_entry.id   3e5edadee2b5ba8ecbc95e884ff1dc94
#
_cell.length_a   1.000
_cell.length_b   1.000
_cell.length_c   1.000
_cell.angle_alpha   90.00
_cell.angle_beta   90.00
_cell.angle_gamma   90.00
#
_symmetry.space_group_name_H-M   'P 1'
#
loop_
_entity.id
_entity.type
_entity.pdbx_description
1 polymer ?
#
loop_
_entity_poly.entity_id
_entity_poly.type
_entity_poly.pdbx_seq_one_letter_code
_entity_poly.pdbx_strand_id
1 'polypeptide(L)'
;MGTKAPVVTEHLQHHKDGTLWARGPLLDGKPSGYWEWFRKDGTKLRSGHFEAGEQVGEWTTYDKSGAVYKVTRIKSKPAKKG
;
A
#
# COMPACT_ATOMS: atom_id res chain seq x y z
N MET A 1 16.14 -22.65 -18.37
CA MET A 1 15.72 -21.92 -18.27
C MET A 1 15.90 -21.30 -17.20
N GLY A 2 16.20 -20.57 -17.03
CA GLY A 2 16.37 -19.93 -15.83
C GLY A 2 15.12 -19.48 -15.25
N THR A 3 15.21 -19.19 -14.00
CA THR A 3 14.11 -18.66 -13.29
C THR A 3 13.91 -17.23 -13.69
N LYS A 4 12.67 -16.87 -13.91
CA LYS A 4 12.38 -15.52 -14.17
C LYS A 4 12.47 -14.73 -12.93
N ALA A 5 13.14 -13.60 -12.95
CA ALA A 5 13.11 -12.70 -11.81
C ALA A 5 11.72 -12.13 -11.64
N PRO A 6 11.29 -11.88 -10.40
CA PRO A 6 10.01 -11.22 -10.20
C PRO A 6 10.01 -9.84 -10.85
N VAL A 7 8.87 -9.48 -11.39
CA VAL A 7 8.72 -8.16 -12.00
C VAL A 7 8.16 -7.21 -10.98
N VAL A 8 8.95 -6.19 -10.64
CA VAL A 8 8.52 -5.17 -9.69
C VAL A 8 8.33 -3.88 -10.46
N THR A 9 7.13 -3.34 -10.40
CA THR A 9 6.84 -2.07 -11.06
C THR A 9 6.21 -1.15 -10.04
N GLU A 10 6.42 0.13 -10.20
CA GLU A 10 5.78 1.09 -9.35
C GLU A 10 4.47 1.51 -9.95
N HIS A 11 3.43 1.44 -9.15
CA HIS A 11 2.08 1.79 -9.59
C HIS A 11 1.72 3.15 -9.03
N LEU A 12 1.24 4.02 -9.89
CA LEU A 12 0.74 5.33 -9.48
C LEU A 12 -0.70 5.45 -9.90
N GLN A 13 -1.54 5.88 -8.98
CA GLN A 13 -2.94 6.05 -9.26
C GLN A 13 -3.34 7.45 -8.89
N HIS A 14 -4.19 8.07 -9.71
CA HIS A 14 -4.53 9.48 -9.55
C HIS A 14 -6.00 9.67 -9.32
N HIS A 15 -6.34 10.74 -8.60
CA HIS A 15 -7.72 11.21 -8.52
C HIS A 15 -8.13 11.75 -9.88
N LYS A 16 -9.41 11.97 -10.05
CA LYS A 16 -9.91 12.48 -11.32
C LYS A 16 -9.29 13.81 -11.71
N ASP A 17 -8.91 14.62 -10.72
CA ASP A 17 -8.33 15.93 -11.00
C ASP A 17 -6.84 15.87 -11.29
N GLY A 18 -6.27 14.66 -11.33
CA GLY A 18 -4.86 14.49 -11.67
C GLY A 18 -3.93 14.44 -10.49
N THR A 19 -4.39 14.73 -9.29
CA THR A 19 -3.51 14.64 -8.13
C THR A 19 -3.27 13.19 -7.76
N LEU A 20 -2.12 12.92 -7.17
CA LEU A 20 -1.75 11.56 -6.82
C LEU A 20 -2.65 11.03 -5.71
N TRP A 21 -3.20 9.85 -5.92
CA TRP A 21 -4.07 9.22 -4.95
C TRP A 21 -3.37 8.08 -4.21
N ALA A 22 -2.61 7.26 -4.94
CA ALA A 22 -1.97 6.12 -4.33
C ALA A 22 -0.71 5.78 -5.07
N ARG A 23 0.26 5.23 -4.36
CA ARG A 23 1.45 4.73 -5.02
C ARG A 23 2.05 3.61 -4.19
N GLY A 24 2.70 2.70 -4.89
CA GLY A 24 3.40 1.61 -4.27
C GLY A 24 3.86 0.60 -5.30
N PRO A 25 4.64 -0.38 -4.88
CA PRO A 25 5.13 -1.37 -5.82
C PRO A 25 4.11 -2.47 -6.08
N LEU A 26 4.15 -2.98 -7.30
CA LEU A 26 3.44 -4.19 -7.66
C LEU A 26 4.46 -5.26 -7.95
N LEU A 27 4.24 -6.43 -7.39
CA LEU A 27 5.06 -7.59 -7.68
C LEU A 27 4.20 -8.54 -8.47
N ASP A 28 4.56 -8.76 -9.74
CA ASP A 28 3.79 -9.59 -10.65
C ASP A 28 2.33 -9.20 -10.67
N GLY A 29 2.08 -7.88 -10.68
CA GLY A 29 0.73 -7.34 -10.80
C GLY A 29 -0.04 -7.22 -9.52
N LYS A 30 0.53 -7.62 -8.39
CA LYS A 30 -0.17 -7.51 -7.10
C LYS A 30 0.53 -6.53 -6.19
N PRO A 31 -0.22 -5.74 -5.41
CA PRO A 31 0.43 -4.86 -4.46
C PRO A 31 1.31 -5.65 -3.50
N SER A 32 2.51 -5.16 -3.30
CA SER A 32 3.46 -5.80 -2.42
C SER A 32 4.43 -4.74 -1.92
N GLY A 33 4.66 -4.71 -0.62
CA GLY A 33 5.55 -3.71 -0.05
C GLY A 33 4.79 -2.52 0.48
N TYR A 34 5.49 -1.41 0.59
CA TYR A 34 4.95 -0.22 1.25
C TYR A 34 4.12 0.60 0.29
N TRP A 35 2.91 0.93 0.70
CA TRP A 35 1.97 1.71 -0.10
C TRP A 35 1.53 2.94 0.65
N GLU A 36 1.24 4.02 -0.10
CA GLU A 36 0.79 5.28 0.46
C GLU A 36 -0.42 5.77 -0.31
N TRP A 37 -1.36 6.37 0.41
CA TRP A 37 -2.52 7.01 -0.18
C TRP A 37 -2.55 8.47 0.22
N PHE A 38 -3.04 9.31 -0.66
CA PHE A 38 -3.03 10.75 -0.46
C PHE A 38 -4.40 11.34 -0.71
N ARG A 39 -4.68 12.43 -0.02
CA ARG A 39 -5.88 13.21 -0.28
C ARG A 39 -5.64 14.10 -1.48
N LYS A 40 -6.74 14.69 -2.00
CA LYS A 40 -6.61 15.58 -3.16
C LYS A 40 -5.73 16.78 -2.88
N ASP A 41 -5.65 17.22 -1.63
CA ASP A 41 -4.80 18.36 -1.29
C ASP A 41 -3.33 17.98 -1.14
N GLY A 42 -2.99 16.72 -1.38
CA GLY A 42 -1.60 16.28 -1.33
C GLY A 42 -1.15 15.76 0.02
N THR A 43 -1.97 15.89 1.05
CA THR A 43 -1.58 15.36 2.35
C THR A 43 -1.75 13.86 2.39
N LYS A 44 -0.88 13.19 3.13
CA LYS A 44 -0.94 11.75 3.23
C LYS A 44 -2.16 11.33 4.04
N LEU A 45 -2.92 10.42 3.48
CA LEU A 45 -4.10 9.90 4.14
C LEU A 45 -3.80 8.64 4.91
N ARG A 46 -3.05 7.73 4.31
CA ARG A 46 -2.84 6.41 4.90
C ARG A 46 -1.60 5.78 4.33
N SER A 47 -1.00 4.88 5.09
CA SER A 47 0.12 4.09 4.60
C SER A 47 0.05 2.71 5.22
N GLY A 48 0.65 1.74 4.54
CA GLY A 48 0.67 0.39 5.04
C GLY A 48 1.46 -0.51 4.14
N HIS A 49 1.43 -1.78 4.46
CA HIS A 49 2.17 -2.77 3.70
C HIS A 49 1.24 -3.83 3.15
N PHE A 50 1.57 -4.31 1.95
CA PHE A 50 0.89 -5.44 1.34
C PHE A 50 1.87 -6.58 1.17
N GLU A 51 1.32 -7.77 1.18
CA GLU A 51 2.08 -8.95 0.83
C GLU A 51 1.21 -9.78 -0.09
N ALA A 52 1.64 -9.95 -1.33
CA ALA A 52 0.90 -10.71 -2.33
C ALA A 52 -0.55 -10.25 -2.44
N GLY A 53 -0.77 -8.96 -2.39
CA GLY A 53 -2.11 -8.40 -2.55
C GLY A 53 -2.91 -8.28 -1.28
N GLU A 54 -2.36 -8.72 -0.14
CA GLU A 54 -3.09 -8.68 1.13
C GLU A 54 -2.48 -7.69 2.07
N GLN A 55 -3.29 -7.01 2.83
CA GLN A 55 -2.83 -6.08 3.85
C GLN A 55 -2.16 -6.83 4.98
N VAL A 56 -0.98 -6.36 5.39
CA VAL A 56 -0.27 -6.97 6.51
C VAL A 56 0.35 -5.87 7.35
N GLY A 57 0.65 -6.21 8.60
CA GLY A 57 1.39 -5.32 9.48
C GLY A 57 0.58 -4.15 9.95
N GLU A 58 1.26 -3.05 10.18
CA GLU A 58 0.60 -1.85 10.70
C GLU A 58 0.16 -0.95 9.57
N TRP A 59 -1.07 -0.48 9.67
CA TRP A 59 -1.63 0.47 8.73
C TRP A 59 -1.92 1.74 9.49
N THR A 60 -1.42 2.85 9.00
CA THR A 60 -1.50 4.12 9.68
C THR A 60 -2.38 5.08 8.89
N THR A 61 -3.28 5.75 9.58
CA THR A 61 -4.09 6.81 8.99
C THR A 61 -3.60 8.13 9.58
N TYR A 62 -3.48 9.14 8.72
CA TYR A 62 -2.97 10.44 9.12
C TYR A 62 -4.06 11.48 8.99
N ASP A 63 -4.01 12.49 9.87
CA ASP A 63 -4.93 13.62 9.71
C ASP A 63 -4.30 14.62 8.73
N LYS A 64 -5.03 15.70 8.48
CA LYS A 64 -4.59 16.66 7.46
C LYS A 64 -3.32 17.38 7.86
N SER A 65 -2.99 17.43 9.13
CA SER A 65 -1.76 18.08 9.56
C SER A 65 -0.55 17.17 9.42
N GLY A 66 -0.78 15.90 9.06
CA GLY A 66 0.31 14.94 8.94
C GLY A 66 0.55 14.14 10.19
N ALA A 67 -0.23 14.37 11.23
CA ALA A 67 -0.08 13.62 12.46
C ALA A 67 -0.79 12.29 12.36
N VAL A 68 -0.30 11.32 13.11
CA VAL A 68 -0.92 10.01 13.15
C VAL A 68 -2.27 10.12 13.82
N TYR A 69 -3.31 9.71 13.11
CA TYR A 69 -4.66 9.73 13.63
C TYR A 69 -5.04 8.37 14.20
N LYS A 70 -4.63 7.30 13.54
CA LYS A 70 -5.03 5.97 13.95
C LYS A 70 -4.04 4.96 13.40
N VAL A 71 -3.73 3.95 14.18
CA VAL A 71 -2.90 2.83 13.73
C VAL A 71 -3.72 1.57 13.88
N THR A 72 -3.81 0.81 12.80
CA THR A 72 -4.50 -0.47 12.79
C THR A 72 -3.50 -1.56 12.51
N ARG A 73 -3.50 -2.59 13.30
CA ARG A 73 -2.62 -3.72 13.07
C ARG A 73 -3.40 -4.83 12.42
N ILE A 74 -2.95 -5.22 11.23
CA ILE A 74 -3.60 -6.28 10.48
C ILE A 74 -2.96 -7.60 10.86
N LYS A 75 -3.75 -8.52 11.35
CA LYS A 75 -3.22 -9.84 11.67
C LYS A 75 -3.04 -10.62 10.39
N SER A 76 -1.85 -11.20 10.23
CA SER A 76 -1.63 -12.08 9.11
C SER A 76 -2.47 -13.31 9.28
N LYS A 77 -3.05 -13.75 8.19
CA LYS A 77 -3.75 -14.99 8.23
C LYS A 77 -2.79 -16.13 8.42
N PRO A 78 -3.15 -17.13 9.20
CA PRO A 78 -2.30 -18.30 9.31
C PRO A 78 -2.16 -18.93 7.96
N ALA A 79 -1.05 -19.48 7.73
CA ALA A 79 -0.87 -20.17 6.50
C ALA A 79 -1.83 -21.29 6.40
N LYS A 80 -2.30 -21.58 7.11
CA LYS A 80 -3.22 -22.51 6.93
C LYS A 80 -4.08 -22.75 7.71
N LYS A 81 -4.56 -22.75 7.71
CA LYS A 81 -5.29 -22.91 8.34
C LYS A 81 -5.58 -23.92 8.51
N GLY A 82 -5.44 -24.10 8.74
CA GLY A 82 -5.60 -25.13 8.89
C GLY A 82 -6.04 -25.55 8.91
#